data_d9027b04803c0b8e72851103ba459f37
#
_entry.id   d9027b04803c0b8e72851103ba459f37
#
_cell.length_a   1.000
_cell.length_b   1.000
_cell.length_c   1.000
_cell.angle_alpha   90.00
_cell.angle_beta   90.00
_cell.angle_gamma   90.00
#
_symmetry.space_group_name_H-M   'P 1'
#
loop_
_entity.id
_entity.type
_entity.pdbx_description
1 polymer ?
#
loop_
_entity_poly.entity_id
_entity_poly.type
_entity_poly.pdbx_seq_one_letter_code
_entity_poly.pdbx_strand_id
1 'polypeptide(L)'
;LNAIATDIMLPALPAIGEALGVDRANDRQAIVTAYLGGFGLGQLLVGPLSDRFGRRPLLMSGLVLYVAGAALCALAGDFAAMLAARAAQGLGAAAPRVIVTALVRDCYSGRPMARVTSLAMMTFMAVPVLAPSIGQAILLAAEWRAIFWFLAGYGVLVLATAALLLPETLSPEWRRPISPREVARGVGLVLGCRQTVGYALASGAFFGALFAFIASAQQIFVGLYDLGVWFPVAFGGIALMIALAAFVNAILVGRFGMRALSHGAVLFFTAISAVWALLAAQGQPPLWALLGLLGGAMMLVGLVFSNFNALAMEPMARAAGVASSMIGGSTVLIGATIGFLIGRAYDGTVLPLALGYAGCGAATVLILLVTERGRLFGAEPSAA
;
A
#
# COMPACT_ATOMS: atom_id res chain seq x y z
N LEU A 1 4.11 0.97 -11.32
CA LEU A 1 4.83 2.14 -10.80
C LEU A 1 4.88 2.16 -9.28
N ASN A 2 3.73 2.19 -8.58
CA ASN A 2 3.70 2.39 -7.13
C ASN A 2 4.51 1.33 -6.35
N ALA A 3 4.23 0.05 -6.55
CA ALA A 3 4.90 -1.02 -5.80
C ALA A 3 6.43 -1.03 -6.03
N ILE A 4 6.88 -0.88 -7.29
CA ILE A 4 8.31 -0.84 -7.58
C ILE A 4 8.98 0.38 -6.93
N ALA A 5 8.34 1.56 -6.97
CA ALA A 5 8.90 2.78 -6.40
C ALA A 5 9.01 2.75 -4.87
N THR A 6 8.19 1.93 -4.20
CA THR A 6 8.25 1.76 -2.75
C THR A 6 9.40 0.82 -2.35
N ASP A 7 9.56 -0.31 -3.06
CA ASP A 7 10.34 -1.44 -2.55
C ASP A 7 11.75 -1.49 -3.15
N ILE A 8 11.97 -0.96 -4.36
CA ILE A 8 13.26 -1.02 -5.07
C ILE A 8 14.40 -0.33 -4.31
N MET A 9 14.10 0.70 -3.52
CA MET A 9 15.10 1.49 -2.81
C MET A 9 15.43 0.95 -1.41
N LEU A 10 14.69 -0.06 -0.90
CA LEU A 10 14.89 -0.58 0.45
C LEU A 10 16.34 -1.02 0.72
N PRO A 11 17.03 -1.71 -0.20
CA PRO A 11 18.43 -2.05 -0.02
C PRO A 11 19.35 -0.82 0.05
N ALA A 12 18.95 0.30 -0.56
CA ALA A 12 19.75 1.53 -0.66
C ALA A 12 19.58 2.47 0.54
N LEU A 13 18.62 2.24 1.43
CA LEU A 13 18.33 3.16 2.54
C LEU A 13 19.56 3.53 3.38
N PRO A 14 20.49 2.60 3.71
CA PRO A 14 21.71 2.95 4.43
C PRO A 14 22.58 3.93 3.65
N ALA A 15 22.87 3.64 2.38
CA ALA A 15 23.70 4.47 1.52
C ALA A 15 23.09 5.86 1.27
N ILE A 16 21.76 5.94 1.11
CA ILE A 16 21.03 7.22 0.99
C ILE A 16 21.17 8.02 2.30
N GLY A 17 20.97 7.37 3.45
CA GLY A 17 21.08 8.02 4.74
C GLY A 17 22.47 8.57 5.02
N GLU A 18 23.50 7.79 4.72
CA GLU A 18 24.90 8.22 4.85
C GLU A 18 25.21 9.41 3.94
N ALA A 19 24.84 9.31 2.65
CA ALA A 19 25.11 10.34 1.65
C ALA A 19 24.38 11.66 1.93
N LEU A 20 23.21 11.63 2.61
CA LEU A 20 22.40 12.81 2.94
C LEU A 20 22.52 13.26 4.39
N GLY A 21 23.50 12.72 5.15
CA GLY A 21 23.80 13.16 6.52
C GLY A 21 22.69 12.80 7.53
N VAL A 22 22.06 11.64 7.39
CA VAL A 22 21.01 11.19 8.33
C VAL A 22 21.63 10.43 9.49
N ASP A 23 21.82 11.08 10.64
CA ASP A 23 22.49 10.52 11.81
C ASP A 23 21.78 9.31 12.40
N ARG A 24 20.44 9.35 12.46
CA ARG A 24 19.64 8.28 13.05
C ARG A 24 19.16 7.30 11.96
N ALA A 25 19.54 6.03 12.08
CA ALA A 25 19.11 4.99 11.15
C ALA A 25 17.58 4.91 10.99
N ASN A 26 16.83 5.16 12.08
CA ASN A 26 15.37 5.13 12.05
C ASN A 26 14.74 6.27 11.23
N ASP A 27 15.41 7.41 11.10
CA ASP A 27 14.87 8.55 10.34
C ASP A 27 14.92 8.29 8.83
N ARG A 28 15.77 7.37 8.35
CA ARG A 28 15.84 6.94 6.92
C ARG A 28 14.52 6.40 6.39
N GLN A 29 13.69 5.84 7.27
CA GLN A 29 12.36 5.32 6.93
C GLN A 29 11.39 6.42 6.47
N ALA A 30 11.64 7.68 6.83
CA ALA A 30 10.87 8.82 6.37
C ALA A 30 10.84 8.93 4.84
N ILE A 31 11.86 8.41 4.13
CA ILE A 31 11.92 8.36 2.67
C ILE A 31 10.76 7.53 2.09
N VAL A 32 10.46 6.38 2.69
CA VAL A 32 9.31 5.52 2.32
C VAL A 32 8.01 6.20 2.69
N THR A 33 7.93 6.73 3.92
CA THR A 33 6.72 7.35 4.46
C THR A 33 6.33 8.61 3.71
N ALA A 34 7.29 9.46 3.31
CA ALA A 34 7.04 10.64 2.50
C ALA A 34 6.38 10.28 1.15
N TYR A 35 6.90 9.23 0.48
CA TYR A 35 6.28 8.72 -0.74
C TYR A 35 4.85 8.22 -0.51
N LEU A 36 4.64 7.40 0.51
CA LEU A 36 3.31 6.87 0.85
C LEU A 36 2.33 7.98 1.28
N GLY A 37 2.83 9.01 1.99
CA GLY A 37 2.06 10.19 2.34
C GLY A 37 1.57 10.95 1.09
N GLY A 38 2.48 11.24 0.16
CA GLY A 38 2.14 11.84 -1.13
C GLY A 38 1.17 10.97 -1.93
N PHE A 39 1.39 9.66 -1.98
CA PHE A 39 0.53 8.71 -2.66
C PHE A 39 -0.89 8.64 -2.06
N GLY A 40 -1.00 8.62 -0.74
CA GLY A 40 -2.31 8.62 -0.05
C GLY A 40 -3.08 9.92 -0.28
N LEU A 41 -2.41 11.07 -0.16
CA LEU A 41 -3.00 12.38 -0.47
C LEU A 41 -3.44 12.47 -1.94
N GLY A 42 -2.60 11.98 -2.86
CA GLY A 42 -2.92 11.94 -4.29
C GLY A 42 -4.17 11.12 -4.59
N GLN A 43 -4.38 9.99 -3.92
CA GLN A 43 -5.57 9.17 -4.11
C GLN A 43 -6.86 9.94 -3.76
N LEU A 44 -6.83 10.78 -2.72
CA LEU A 44 -7.99 11.60 -2.35
C LEU A 44 -8.35 12.64 -3.42
N LEU A 45 -7.35 13.15 -4.13
CA LEU A 45 -7.51 14.23 -5.12
C LEU A 45 -7.81 13.71 -6.52
N VAL A 46 -7.16 12.62 -6.93
CA VAL A 46 -7.20 12.13 -8.32
C VAL A 46 -8.61 11.72 -8.76
N GLY A 47 -9.42 11.12 -7.89
CA GLY A 47 -10.78 10.70 -8.24
C GLY A 47 -11.62 11.84 -8.79
N PRO A 48 -11.95 12.86 -7.98
CA PRO A 48 -12.73 14.02 -8.40
C PRO A 48 -12.10 14.79 -9.57
N LEU A 49 -10.78 14.94 -9.59
CA LEU A 49 -10.07 15.63 -10.67
C LEU A 49 -10.19 14.88 -12.00
N SER A 50 -10.14 13.53 -11.99
CA SER A 50 -10.27 12.73 -13.20
C SER A 50 -11.67 12.76 -13.80
N ASP A 51 -12.70 12.91 -12.96
CA ASP A 51 -14.08 13.03 -13.40
C ASP A 51 -14.37 14.39 -14.07
N ARG A 52 -13.57 15.42 -13.74
CA ARG A 52 -13.70 16.75 -14.34
C ARG A 52 -12.84 16.94 -15.58
N PHE A 53 -11.55 16.66 -15.48
CA PHE A 53 -10.57 17.00 -16.52
C PHE A 53 -10.41 15.91 -17.57
N GLY A 54 -10.93 14.71 -17.32
CA GLY A 54 -10.75 13.52 -18.14
C GLY A 54 -9.69 12.58 -17.56
N ARG A 55 -9.75 11.33 -18.00
CA ARG A 55 -8.85 10.27 -17.51
C ARG A 55 -7.42 10.48 -18.01
N ARG A 56 -7.28 10.67 -19.33
CA ARG A 56 -5.99 10.78 -19.99
C ARG A 56 -5.18 12.00 -19.53
N PRO A 57 -5.70 13.25 -19.53
CA PRO A 57 -4.92 14.42 -19.11
C PRO A 57 -4.39 14.29 -17.68
N LEU A 58 -5.24 13.79 -16.77
CA LEU A 58 -4.82 13.65 -15.38
C LEU A 58 -3.83 12.50 -15.18
N LEU A 59 -3.93 11.40 -15.93
CA LEU A 59 -2.93 10.36 -15.95
C LEU A 59 -1.58 10.89 -16.43
N MET A 60 -1.56 11.65 -17.52
CA MET A 60 -0.34 12.25 -18.06
C MET A 60 0.31 13.20 -17.06
N SER A 61 -0.45 14.11 -16.46
CA SER A 61 0.09 15.04 -15.45
C SER A 61 0.64 14.32 -14.23
N GLY A 62 -0.03 13.25 -13.75
CA GLY A 62 0.47 12.43 -12.66
C GLY A 62 1.77 11.69 -13.02
N LEU A 63 1.86 11.13 -14.23
CA LEU A 63 3.08 10.47 -14.71
C LEU A 63 4.24 11.47 -14.88
N VAL A 64 3.99 12.68 -15.38
CA VAL A 64 5.00 13.74 -15.45
C VAL A 64 5.49 14.11 -14.06
N LEU A 65 4.58 14.29 -13.11
CA LEU A 65 4.96 14.58 -11.71
C LEU A 65 5.75 13.43 -11.08
N TYR A 66 5.39 12.17 -11.37
CA TYR A 66 6.14 11.00 -10.92
C TYR A 66 7.57 11.00 -11.47
N VAL A 67 7.74 11.24 -12.77
CA VAL A 67 9.06 11.28 -13.43
C VAL A 67 9.91 12.44 -12.88
N ALA A 68 9.31 13.63 -12.76
CA ALA A 68 10.00 14.78 -12.18
C ALA A 68 10.42 14.52 -10.72
N GLY A 69 9.50 13.93 -9.91
CA GLY A 69 9.79 13.55 -8.53
C GLY A 69 10.94 12.52 -8.44
N ALA A 70 10.95 11.50 -9.33
CA ALA A 70 12.03 10.54 -9.38
C ALA A 70 13.40 11.18 -9.75
N ALA A 71 13.41 12.06 -10.75
CA ALA A 71 14.61 12.80 -11.13
C ALA A 71 15.10 13.72 -9.99
N LEU A 72 14.18 14.42 -9.31
CA LEU A 72 14.54 15.25 -8.15
C LEU A 72 15.10 14.41 -6.99
N CYS A 73 14.61 13.18 -6.77
CA CYS A 73 15.22 12.28 -5.79
C CYS A 73 16.67 11.92 -6.16
N ALA A 74 16.94 11.64 -7.45
CA ALA A 74 18.29 11.34 -7.92
C ALA A 74 19.24 12.53 -7.75
N LEU A 75 18.72 13.76 -7.83
CA LEU A 75 19.48 15.02 -7.72
C LEU A 75 19.50 15.58 -6.30
N ALA A 76 18.80 14.95 -5.33
CA ALA A 76 18.72 15.47 -3.98
C ALA A 76 20.10 15.60 -3.33
N GLY A 77 20.40 16.81 -2.83
CA GLY A 77 21.63 17.14 -2.12
C GLY A 77 21.51 17.08 -0.59
N ASP A 78 20.29 17.07 -0.08
CA ASP A 78 20.00 16.99 1.35
C ASP A 78 18.75 16.14 1.62
N PHE A 79 18.54 15.79 2.89
CA PHE A 79 17.45 14.90 3.30
C PHE A 79 16.07 15.52 3.13
N ALA A 80 15.93 16.83 3.36
CA ALA A 80 14.64 17.52 3.23
C ALA A 80 14.21 17.58 1.75
N ALA A 81 15.13 17.86 0.83
CA ALA A 81 14.89 17.81 -0.61
C ALA A 81 14.48 16.39 -1.05
N MET A 82 15.14 15.35 -0.54
CA MET A 82 14.77 13.95 -0.79
C MET A 82 13.33 13.68 -0.34
N LEU A 83 12.94 14.07 0.88
CA LEU A 83 11.58 13.84 1.39
C LEU A 83 10.52 14.58 0.55
N ALA A 84 10.79 15.85 0.18
CA ALA A 84 9.88 16.62 -0.66
C ALA A 84 9.73 16.00 -2.07
N ALA A 85 10.84 15.57 -2.67
CA ALA A 85 10.84 14.89 -3.97
C ALA A 85 10.09 13.55 -3.91
N ARG A 86 10.26 12.77 -2.84
CA ARG A 86 9.52 11.52 -2.60
C ARG A 86 8.02 11.76 -2.42
N ALA A 87 7.61 12.79 -1.68
CA ALA A 87 6.21 13.16 -1.54
C ALA A 87 5.59 13.56 -2.90
N ALA A 88 6.30 14.35 -3.70
CA ALA A 88 5.87 14.73 -5.05
C ALA A 88 5.77 13.50 -5.98
N GLN A 89 6.76 12.60 -5.94
CA GLN A 89 6.75 11.34 -6.69
C GLN A 89 5.56 10.47 -6.30
N GLY A 90 5.27 10.33 -4.99
CA GLY A 90 4.12 9.59 -4.48
C GLY A 90 2.79 10.19 -4.94
N LEU A 91 2.66 11.51 -4.89
CA LEU A 91 1.48 12.24 -5.39
C LEU A 91 1.23 11.94 -6.87
N GLY A 92 2.28 11.95 -7.70
CA GLY A 92 2.21 11.58 -9.11
C GLY A 92 1.80 10.12 -9.33
N ALA A 93 2.31 9.20 -8.50
CA ALA A 93 2.00 7.77 -8.57
C ALA A 93 0.54 7.42 -8.27
N ALA A 94 -0.21 8.30 -7.61
CA ALA A 94 -1.62 8.09 -7.30
C ALA A 94 -2.49 8.09 -8.57
N ALA A 95 -2.13 8.88 -9.58
CA ALA A 95 -2.91 8.99 -10.81
C ALA A 95 -3.04 7.65 -11.56
N PRO A 96 -1.96 6.92 -11.91
CA PRO A 96 -2.09 5.62 -12.55
C PRO A 96 -2.85 4.60 -11.68
N ARG A 97 -2.71 4.64 -10.35
CA ARG A 97 -3.42 3.71 -9.46
C ARG A 97 -4.94 3.89 -9.51
N VAL A 98 -5.41 5.13 -9.44
CA VAL A 98 -6.84 5.45 -9.41
C VAL A 98 -7.45 5.36 -10.82
N ILE A 99 -6.76 5.93 -11.81
CA ILE A 99 -7.29 6.06 -13.17
C ILE A 99 -7.35 4.72 -13.89
N VAL A 100 -6.36 3.82 -13.73
CA VAL A 100 -6.41 2.50 -14.35
C VAL A 100 -7.65 1.72 -13.91
N THR A 101 -8.03 1.81 -12.64
CA THR A 101 -9.26 1.16 -12.16
C THR A 101 -10.52 1.75 -12.82
N ALA A 102 -10.54 3.07 -13.03
CA ALA A 102 -11.63 3.73 -13.73
C ALA A 102 -11.65 3.35 -15.23
N LEU A 103 -10.50 3.34 -15.90
CA LEU A 103 -10.35 2.93 -17.31
C LEU A 103 -10.87 1.51 -17.55
N VAL A 104 -10.50 0.56 -16.69
CA VAL A 104 -10.98 -0.82 -16.80
C VAL A 104 -12.51 -0.88 -16.73
N ARG A 105 -13.10 -0.12 -15.83
CA ARG A 105 -14.57 -0.03 -15.70
C ARG A 105 -15.23 0.69 -16.87
N ASP A 106 -14.57 1.71 -17.44
CA ASP A 106 -15.10 2.49 -18.54
C ASP A 106 -15.05 1.70 -19.88
N CYS A 107 -14.03 0.80 -20.03
CA CYS A 107 -13.80 0.02 -21.26
C CYS A 107 -14.37 -1.40 -21.23
N TYR A 108 -14.58 -1.99 -20.06
CA TYR A 108 -14.94 -3.40 -19.93
C TYR A 108 -16.09 -3.60 -18.94
N SER A 109 -16.92 -4.63 -19.19
CA SER A 109 -17.97 -5.08 -18.27
C SER A 109 -17.97 -6.60 -18.17
N GLY A 110 -18.52 -7.16 -17.08
CA GLY A 110 -18.67 -8.60 -16.89
C GLY A 110 -17.34 -9.37 -16.91
N ARG A 111 -17.30 -10.50 -17.61
CA ARG A 111 -16.14 -11.42 -17.66
C ARG A 111 -14.85 -10.78 -18.20
N PRO A 112 -14.85 -9.97 -19.29
CA PRO A 112 -13.64 -9.27 -19.75
C PRO A 112 -13.05 -8.34 -18.69
N MET A 113 -13.89 -7.57 -17.97
CA MET A 113 -13.45 -6.71 -16.87
C MET A 113 -12.76 -7.52 -15.78
N ALA A 114 -13.34 -8.63 -15.36
CA ALA A 114 -12.75 -9.52 -14.35
C ALA A 114 -11.37 -10.05 -14.80
N ARG A 115 -11.23 -10.45 -16.06
CA ARG A 115 -9.97 -10.96 -16.62
C ARG A 115 -8.87 -9.88 -16.60
N VAL A 116 -9.16 -8.67 -17.07
CA VAL A 116 -8.19 -7.56 -17.11
C VAL A 116 -7.78 -7.15 -15.70
N THR A 117 -8.75 -7.04 -14.78
CA THR A 117 -8.48 -6.73 -13.37
C THR A 117 -7.60 -7.78 -12.71
N SER A 118 -7.85 -9.08 -12.97
CA SER A 118 -7.05 -10.18 -12.44
C SER A 118 -5.60 -10.12 -12.95
N LEU A 119 -5.39 -9.87 -14.24
CA LEU A 119 -4.04 -9.72 -14.81
C LEU A 119 -3.29 -8.52 -14.19
N ALA A 120 -3.98 -7.39 -14.00
CA ALA A 120 -3.42 -6.24 -13.33
C ALA A 120 -3.03 -6.55 -11.87
N MET A 121 -3.87 -7.31 -11.15
CA MET A 121 -3.57 -7.73 -9.77
C MET A 121 -2.41 -8.72 -9.69
N MET A 122 -2.30 -9.67 -10.62
CA MET A 122 -1.15 -10.58 -10.69
C MET A 122 0.17 -9.80 -10.87
N THR A 123 0.18 -8.81 -11.77
CA THR A 123 1.34 -7.94 -11.98
C THR A 123 1.66 -7.14 -10.71
N PHE A 124 0.64 -6.58 -10.06
CA PHE A 124 0.82 -5.83 -8.81
C PHE A 124 1.42 -6.68 -7.68
N MET A 125 1.06 -7.96 -7.60
CA MET A 125 1.59 -8.89 -6.59
C MET A 125 3.00 -9.40 -6.89
N ALA A 126 3.37 -9.51 -8.17
CA ALA A 126 4.71 -9.96 -8.56
C ALA A 126 5.79 -8.89 -8.31
N VAL A 127 5.43 -7.61 -8.44
CA VAL A 127 6.39 -6.50 -8.34
C VAL A 127 7.10 -6.41 -6.99
N PRO A 128 6.44 -6.49 -5.82
CA PRO A 128 7.13 -6.45 -4.53
C PRO A 128 8.14 -7.59 -4.31
N VAL A 129 7.90 -8.74 -4.95
CA VAL A 129 8.83 -9.89 -4.90
C VAL A 129 10.13 -9.57 -5.63
N LEU A 130 10.05 -8.86 -6.74
CA LEU A 130 11.19 -8.59 -7.64
C LEU A 130 11.88 -7.24 -7.36
N ALA A 131 11.15 -6.24 -6.86
CA ALA A 131 11.65 -4.87 -6.75
C ALA A 131 12.91 -4.73 -5.88
N PRO A 132 13.03 -5.33 -4.69
CA PRO A 132 14.26 -5.25 -3.91
C PRO A 132 15.44 -5.94 -4.59
N SER A 133 15.19 -7.03 -5.35
CA SER A 133 16.24 -7.72 -6.11
C SER A 133 16.79 -6.84 -7.25
N ILE A 134 15.91 -6.11 -7.94
CA ILE A 134 16.32 -5.14 -8.96
C ILE A 134 17.11 -4.02 -8.31
N GLY A 135 16.66 -3.49 -7.17
CA GLY A 135 17.37 -2.47 -6.42
C GLY A 135 18.74 -2.91 -5.97
N GLN A 136 18.86 -4.13 -5.44
CA GLN A 136 20.14 -4.72 -5.06
C GLN A 136 21.09 -4.90 -6.26
N ALA A 137 20.58 -5.37 -7.40
CA ALA A 137 21.37 -5.51 -8.63
C ALA A 137 21.91 -4.17 -9.13
N ILE A 138 21.12 -3.10 -9.05
CA ILE A 138 21.57 -1.76 -9.41
C ILE A 138 22.68 -1.31 -8.45
N LEU A 139 22.55 -1.53 -7.15
CA LEU A 139 23.56 -1.14 -6.14
C LEU A 139 24.89 -1.91 -6.28
N LEU A 140 24.88 -3.11 -6.83
CA LEU A 140 26.11 -3.85 -7.13
C LEU A 140 26.89 -3.23 -8.31
N ALA A 141 26.23 -2.47 -9.19
CA ALA A 141 26.81 -1.90 -10.40
C ALA A 141 26.97 -0.37 -10.35
N ALA A 142 26.20 0.32 -9.49
CA ALA A 142 26.14 1.78 -9.48
C ALA A 142 25.75 2.31 -8.09
N GLU A 143 25.85 3.63 -7.92
CA GLU A 143 25.42 4.33 -6.72
C GLU A 143 23.88 4.33 -6.56
N TRP A 144 23.39 4.58 -5.34
CA TRP A 144 21.98 4.64 -5.00
C TRP A 144 21.14 5.58 -5.90
N ARG A 145 21.74 6.65 -6.43
CA ARG A 145 21.09 7.59 -7.36
C ARG A 145 20.61 6.92 -8.63
N ALA A 146 21.28 5.87 -9.07
CA ALA A 146 20.90 5.10 -10.25
C ALA A 146 19.52 4.44 -10.11
N ILE A 147 19.10 4.10 -8.89
CA ILE A 147 17.75 3.56 -8.62
C ILE A 147 16.69 4.59 -9.00
N PHE A 148 16.87 5.85 -8.64
CA PHE A 148 15.92 6.91 -8.97
C PHE A 148 15.93 7.28 -10.44
N TRP A 149 17.10 7.24 -11.10
CA TRP A 149 17.18 7.36 -12.57
C TRP A 149 16.50 6.20 -13.28
N PHE A 150 16.64 4.97 -12.79
CA PHE A 150 15.88 3.82 -13.29
C PHE A 150 14.37 4.03 -13.15
N LEU A 151 13.90 4.53 -12.00
CA LEU A 151 12.50 4.86 -11.79
C LEU A 151 12.00 5.98 -12.71
N ALA A 152 12.81 7.00 -12.95
CA ALA A 152 12.49 8.08 -13.89
C ALA A 152 12.38 7.53 -15.33
N GLY A 153 13.35 6.73 -15.78
CA GLY A 153 13.33 6.10 -17.09
C GLY A 153 12.14 5.16 -17.29
N TYR A 154 11.84 4.34 -16.29
CA TYR A 154 10.63 3.51 -16.29
C TYR A 154 9.35 4.36 -16.33
N GLY A 155 9.31 5.46 -15.59
CA GLY A 155 8.21 6.42 -15.63
C GLY A 155 8.03 7.06 -17.01
N VAL A 156 9.14 7.44 -17.67
CA VAL A 156 9.11 7.97 -19.05
C VAL A 156 8.58 6.92 -20.03
N LEU A 157 9.02 5.67 -19.91
CA LEU A 157 8.51 4.58 -20.74
C LEU A 157 6.99 4.41 -20.60
N VAL A 158 6.48 4.40 -19.36
CA VAL A 158 5.03 4.32 -19.09
C VAL A 158 4.31 5.54 -19.61
N LEU A 159 4.85 6.74 -19.42
CA LEU A 159 4.30 8.01 -19.94
C LEU A 159 4.21 7.99 -21.45
N ALA A 160 5.29 7.61 -22.13
CA ALA A 160 5.32 7.51 -23.60
C ALA A 160 4.31 6.48 -24.11
N THR A 161 4.27 5.29 -23.52
CA THR A 161 3.32 4.24 -23.88
C THR A 161 1.88 4.71 -23.69
N ALA A 162 1.57 5.35 -22.57
CA ALA A 162 0.24 5.91 -22.31
C ALA A 162 -0.09 7.05 -23.26
N ALA A 163 0.85 7.94 -23.58
CA ALA A 163 0.66 9.04 -24.51
C ALA A 163 0.35 8.57 -25.93
N LEU A 164 1.01 7.51 -26.38
CA LEU A 164 0.86 6.96 -27.74
C LEU A 164 -0.37 6.06 -27.89
N LEU A 165 -0.69 5.25 -26.88
CA LEU A 165 -1.65 4.17 -27.02
C LEU A 165 -2.98 4.39 -26.29
N LEU A 166 -3.02 5.30 -25.28
CA LEU A 166 -4.23 5.47 -24.49
C LEU A 166 -5.11 6.59 -25.03
N PRO A 167 -6.32 6.29 -25.53
CA PRO A 167 -7.30 7.32 -25.89
C PRO A 167 -7.95 7.92 -24.62
N GLU A 168 -8.62 9.06 -24.77
CA GLU A 168 -9.52 9.56 -23.73
C GLU A 168 -10.77 8.68 -23.68
N THR A 169 -11.07 8.13 -22.50
CA THR A 169 -12.23 7.24 -22.32
C THR A 169 -13.44 7.94 -21.72
N LEU A 170 -13.24 9.11 -21.11
CA LEU A 170 -14.33 9.91 -20.55
C LEU A 170 -14.86 10.90 -21.60
N SER A 171 -16.04 10.61 -22.17
CA SER A 171 -16.72 11.52 -23.08
C SER A 171 -16.94 12.88 -22.43
N PRO A 172 -16.81 14.02 -23.19
CA PRO A 172 -17.03 15.35 -22.66
C PRO A 172 -18.38 15.55 -21.96
N GLU A 173 -19.41 14.86 -22.44
CA GLU A 173 -20.78 14.88 -21.89
C GLU A 173 -20.89 14.26 -20.48
N TRP A 174 -19.95 13.39 -20.14
CA TRP A 174 -19.92 12.68 -18.84
C TRP A 174 -19.00 13.37 -17.82
N ARG A 175 -18.32 14.45 -18.25
CA ARG A 175 -17.48 15.25 -17.36
C ARG A 175 -18.34 16.00 -16.36
N ARG A 176 -18.10 15.77 -15.10
CA ARG A 176 -18.82 16.43 -14.00
C ARG A 176 -18.04 17.66 -13.53
N PRO A 177 -18.68 18.85 -13.43
CA PRO A 177 -18.03 19.98 -12.77
C PRO A 177 -17.71 19.60 -11.31
N ILE A 178 -16.51 19.98 -10.84
CA ILE A 178 -16.22 19.84 -9.40
C ILE A 178 -17.12 20.85 -8.69
N SER A 179 -18.24 20.39 -8.19
CA SER A 179 -19.06 21.15 -7.29
C SER A 179 -18.57 20.85 -5.86
N PRO A 180 -18.02 21.83 -5.13
CA PRO A 180 -17.65 21.63 -3.73
C PRO A 180 -18.81 21.06 -2.91
N ARG A 181 -20.03 21.42 -3.29
CA ARG A 181 -21.27 20.92 -2.64
C ARG A 181 -21.52 19.44 -2.93
N GLU A 182 -21.24 18.96 -4.14
CA GLU A 182 -21.38 17.53 -4.49
C GLU A 182 -20.28 16.69 -3.85
N VAL A 183 -19.03 17.19 -3.85
CA VAL A 183 -17.93 16.54 -3.14
C VAL A 183 -18.23 16.47 -1.65
N ALA A 184 -18.65 17.57 -1.03
CA ALA A 184 -19.04 17.60 0.38
C ALA A 184 -20.21 16.64 0.69
N ARG A 185 -21.21 16.57 -0.21
CA ARG A 185 -22.30 15.58 -0.07
C ARG A 185 -21.79 14.15 -0.16
N GLY A 186 -20.90 13.83 -1.11
CA GLY A 186 -20.28 12.51 -1.23
C GLY A 186 -19.45 12.16 0.01
N VAL A 187 -18.64 13.08 0.50
CA VAL A 187 -17.89 12.95 1.76
C VAL A 187 -18.85 12.73 2.94
N GLY A 188 -19.93 13.51 3.03
CA GLY A 188 -20.95 13.35 4.06
C GLY A 188 -21.62 11.97 4.04
N LEU A 189 -21.91 11.42 2.85
CA LEU A 189 -22.44 10.06 2.69
C LEU A 189 -21.45 9.01 3.20
N VAL A 190 -20.16 9.14 2.86
CA VAL A 190 -19.11 8.22 3.31
C VAL A 190 -18.96 8.29 4.83
N LEU A 191 -18.81 9.49 5.40
CA LEU A 191 -18.63 9.69 6.84
C LEU A 191 -19.88 9.32 7.65
N GLY A 192 -21.07 9.44 7.08
CA GLY A 192 -22.33 9.02 7.69
C GLY A 192 -22.56 7.50 7.69
N CYS A 193 -21.77 6.75 6.89
CA CYS A 193 -21.92 5.30 6.82
C CYS A 193 -20.94 4.58 7.74
N ARG A 194 -21.46 4.07 8.86
CA ARG A 194 -20.64 3.37 9.86
C ARG A 194 -19.84 2.19 9.28
N GLN A 195 -20.44 1.41 8.38
CA GLN A 195 -19.76 0.27 7.74
C GLN A 195 -18.56 0.75 6.91
N THR A 196 -18.76 1.74 6.04
CA THR A 196 -17.69 2.29 5.20
C THR A 196 -16.56 2.88 6.02
N VAL A 197 -16.88 3.74 7.00
CA VAL A 197 -15.88 4.36 7.88
C VAL A 197 -15.16 3.30 8.71
N GLY A 198 -15.91 2.36 9.28
CA GLY A 198 -15.34 1.31 10.10
C GLY A 198 -14.36 0.43 9.34
N TYR A 199 -14.75 -0.08 8.17
CA TYR A 199 -13.83 -0.90 7.35
C TYR A 199 -12.68 -0.10 6.74
N ALA A 200 -12.83 1.19 6.46
CA ALA A 200 -11.74 2.06 6.02
C ALA A 200 -10.70 2.25 7.14
N LEU A 201 -11.15 2.54 8.37
CA LEU A 201 -10.28 2.65 9.54
C LEU A 201 -9.62 1.31 9.89
N ALA A 202 -10.39 0.21 9.87
CA ALA A 202 -9.85 -1.14 10.07
C ALA A 202 -8.79 -1.49 9.04
N SER A 203 -9.00 -1.15 7.76
CA SER A 203 -8.00 -1.29 6.71
C SER A 203 -6.74 -0.50 7.02
N GLY A 204 -6.88 0.77 7.38
CA GLY A 204 -5.73 1.63 7.72
C GLY A 204 -4.92 1.07 8.90
N ALA A 205 -5.60 0.67 9.98
CA ALA A 205 -4.94 0.09 11.15
C ALA A 205 -4.22 -1.23 10.82
N PHE A 206 -4.87 -2.11 10.05
CA PHE A 206 -4.31 -3.39 9.66
C PHE A 206 -3.13 -3.26 8.69
N PHE A 207 -3.24 -2.33 7.71
CA PHE A 207 -2.15 -2.01 6.79
C PHE A 207 -0.95 -1.33 7.46
N GLY A 208 -1.15 -0.78 8.67
CA GLY A 208 -0.06 -0.30 9.50
C GLY A 208 1.02 -1.36 9.72
N ALA A 209 0.63 -2.63 9.90
CA ALA A 209 1.56 -3.74 10.02
C ALA A 209 2.36 -3.99 8.72
N LEU A 210 1.71 -3.96 7.56
CA LEU A 210 2.40 -4.10 6.27
C LEU A 210 3.41 -2.97 6.05
N PHE A 211 3.01 -1.73 6.30
CA PHE A 211 3.92 -0.60 6.14
C PHE A 211 5.02 -0.55 7.20
N ALA A 212 4.77 -1.05 8.42
CA ALA A 212 5.78 -1.25 9.43
C ALA A 212 6.82 -2.31 8.98
N PHE A 213 6.37 -3.39 8.34
CA PHE A 213 7.27 -4.37 7.73
C PHE A 213 8.17 -3.71 6.68
N ILE A 214 7.57 -3.01 5.71
CA ILE A 214 8.33 -2.35 4.64
C ILE A 214 9.33 -1.35 5.22
N ALA A 215 8.93 -0.56 6.21
CA ALA A 215 9.79 0.42 6.85
C ALA A 215 10.95 -0.20 7.64
N SER A 216 10.71 -1.34 8.34
CA SER A 216 11.70 -1.95 9.24
C SER A 216 12.50 -3.09 8.60
N ALA A 217 12.09 -3.58 7.41
CA ALA A 217 12.66 -4.78 6.81
C ALA A 217 14.18 -4.72 6.65
N GLN A 218 14.72 -3.58 6.17
CA GLN A 218 16.15 -3.40 5.98
C GLN A 218 16.91 -3.45 7.31
N GLN A 219 16.39 -2.77 8.35
CA GLN A 219 17.05 -2.74 9.67
C GLN A 219 17.04 -4.11 10.33
N ILE A 220 15.94 -4.85 10.19
CA ILE A 220 15.81 -6.18 10.78
C ILE A 220 16.65 -7.19 9.99
N PHE A 221 16.43 -7.32 8.68
CA PHE A 221 17.09 -8.38 7.92
C PHE A 221 18.56 -8.13 7.68
N VAL A 222 18.97 -6.90 7.44
CA VAL A 222 20.38 -6.56 7.20
C VAL A 222 21.07 -6.15 8.50
N GLY A 223 20.47 -5.25 9.29
CA GLY A 223 21.11 -4.74 10.49
C GLY A 223 21.15 -5.73 11.65
N LEU A 224 20.07 -6.49 11.90
CA LEU A 224 19.96 -7.38 13.06
C LEU A 224 20.34 -8.83 12.73
N TYR A 225 19.93 -9.35 11.55
CA TYR A 225 20.18 -10.74 11.15
C TYR A 225 21.29 -10.91 10.12
N ASP A 226 21.94 -9.82 9.71
CA ASP A 226 23.10 -9.80 8.80
C ASP A 226 22.89 -10.57 7.48
N LEU A 227 21.69 -10.48 6.92
CA LEU A 227 21.37 -11.19 5.67
C LEU A 227 22.09 -10.61 4.45
N GLY A 228 22.62 -9.39 4.51
CA GLY A 228 23.37 -8.77 3.42
C GLY A 228 22.68 -8.90 2.07
N VAL A 229 23.34 -9.56 1.12
CA VAL A 229 22.83 -9.81 -0.24
C VAL A 229 21.61 -10.71 -0.31
N TRP A 230 21.27 -11.44 0.75
CA TRP A 230 20.10 -12.31 0.85
C TRP A 230 18.82 -11.56 1.26
N PHE A 231 18.93 -10.27 1.63
CA PHE A 231 17.79 -9.44 2.00
C PHE A 231 16.63 -9.52 0.98
N PRO A 232 16.87 -9.39 -0.37
CA PRO A 232 15.79 -9.46 -1.33
C PRO A 232 15.06 -10.80 -1.35
N VAL A 233 15.76 -11.90 -1.05
CA VAL A 233 15.16 -13.24 -1.01
C VAL A 233 14.22 -13.37 0.19
N ALA A 234 14.64 -12.91 1.38
CA ALA A 234 13.81 -12.93 2.57
C ALA A 234 12.57 -12.03 2.40
N PHE A 235 12.75 -10.79 1.91
CA PHE A 235 11.66 -9.86 1.64
C PHE A 235 10.69 -10.40 0.59
N GLY A 236 11.22 -10.89 -0.53
CA GLY A 236 10.44 -11.47 -1.61
C GLY A 236 9.66 -12.72 -1.18
N GLY A 237 10.24 -13.56 -0.33
CA GLY A 237 9.58 -14.72 0.25
C GLY A 237 8.35 -14.34 1.07
N ILE A 238 8.44 -13.27 1.87
CA ILE A 238 7.30 -12.75 2.64
C ILE A 238 6.25 -12.12 1.71
N ALA A 239 6.67 -11.36 0.69
CA ALA A 239 5.75 -10.80 -0.30
C ALA A 239 5.00 -11.91 -1.07
N LEU A 240 5.67 -13.03 -1.35
CA LEU A 240 5.05 -14.20 -1.97
C LEU A 240 3.96 -14.83 -1.07
N MET A 241 4.15 -14.85 0.25
CA MET A 241 3.12 -15.32 1.19
C MET A 241 1.85 -14.48 1.10
N ILE A 242 1.97 -13.14 0.98
CA ILE A 242 0.82 -12.25 0.78
C ILE A 242 0.10 -12.57 -0.54
N ALA A 243 0.86 -12.76 -1.63
CA ALA A 243 0.30 -13.07 -2.94
C ALA A 243 -0.43 -14.42 -2.96
N LEU A 244 0.17 -15.44 -2.33
CA LEU A 244 -0.43 -16.77 -2.19
C LEU A 244 -1.73 -16.71 -1.39
N ALA A 245 -1.75 -15.97 -0.30
CA ALA A 245 -2.94 -15.79 0.51
C ALA A 245 -4.07 -15.06 -0.22
N ALA A 246 -3.75 -14.05 -1.04
CA ALA A 246 -4.75 -13.38 -1.87
C ALA A 246 -5.35 -14.34 -2.91
N PHE A 247 -4.55 -15.25 -3.47
CA PHE A 247 -5.04 -16.32 -4.34
C PHE A 247 -5.95 -17.30 -3.58
N VAL A 248 -5.54 -17.74 -2.39
CA VAL A 248 -6.36 -18.59 -1.51
C VAL A 248 -7.68 -17.90 -1.13
N ASN A 249 -7.64 -16.59 -0.83
CA ASN A 249 -8.85 -15.80 -0.56
C ASN A 249 -9.85 -15.85 -1.73
N ALA A 250 -9.35 -15.71 -2.97
CA ALA A 250 -10.23 -15.75 -4.16
C ALA A 250 -10.99 -17.09 -4.30
N ILE A 251 -10.40 -18.20 -3.82
CA ILE A 251 -11.05 -19.52 -3.80
C ILE A 251 -12.03 -19.64 -2.64
N LEU A 252 -11.64 -19.18 -1.46
CA LEU A 252 -12.38 -19.44 -0.22
C LEU A 252 -13.53 -18.46 0.02
N VAL A 253 -13.45 -17.23 -0.52
CA VAL A 253 -14.43 -16.17 -0.24
C VAL A 253 -15.85 -16.55 -0.71
N GLY A 254 -15.97 -17.28 -1.82
CA GLY A 254 -17.26 -17.77 -2.33
C GLY A 254 -17.93 -18.80 -1.41
N ARG A 255 -17.13 -19.51 -0.57
CA ARG A 255 -17.64 -20.54 0.34
C ARG A 255 -17.93 -20.02 1.75
N PHE A 256 -17.05 -19.16 2.26
CA PHE A 256 -17.11 -18.72 3.66
C PHE A 256 -17.63 -17.29 3.82
N GLY A 257 -17.67 -16.50 2.73
CA GLY A 257 -18.03 -15.09 2.76
C GLY A 257 -16.90 -14.16 3.22
N MET A 258 -17.02 -12.88 2.86
CA MET A 258 -15.97 -11.86 3.11
C MET A 258 -15.75 -11.60 4.61
N ARG A 259 -16.85 -11.51 5.39
CA ARG A 259 -16.76 -11.24 6.85
C ARG A 259 -16.10 -12.39 7.60
N ALA A 260 -16.50 -13.63 7.32
CA ALA A 260 -15.94 -14.78 8.03
C ALA A 260 -14.43 -14.94 7.79
N LEU A 261 -14.00 -14.81 6.53
CA LEU A 261 -12.59 -14.92 6.19
C LEU A 261 -11.76 -13.78 6.77
N SER A 262 -12.20 -12.53 6.59
CA SER A 262 -11.42 -11.38 7.03
C SER A 262 -11.39 -11.22 8.54
N HIS A 263 -12.52 -11.43 9.25
CA HIS A 263 -12.55 -11.36 10.71
C HIS A 263 -11.74 -12.49 11.34
N GLY A 264 -11.84 -13.71 10.79
CA GLY A 264 -11.01 -14.84 11.21
C GLY A 264 -9.52 -14.55 11.02
N ALA A 265 -9.14 -14.04 9.85
CA ALA A 265 -7.76 -13.68 9.56
C ALA A 265 -7.22 -12.60 10.53
N VAL A 266 -8.01 -11.57 10.86
CA VAL A 266 -7.60 -10.53 11.85
C VAL A 266 -7.41 -11.13 13.24
N LEU A 267 -8.28 -12.02 13.71
CA LEU A 267 -8.13 -12.66 15.01
C LEU A 267 -6.88 -13.55 15.06
N PHE A 268 -6.64 -14.34 14.02
CA PHE A 268 -5.43 -15.15 13.91
C PHE A 268 -4.16 -14.29 13.82
N PHE A 269 -4.20 -13.20 13.04
CA PHE A 269 -3.11 -12.23 12.97
C PHE A 269 -2.78 -11.66 14.35
N THR A 270 -3.80 -11.26 15.10
CA THR A 270 -3.63 -10.70 16.44
C THR A 270 -3.02 -11.74 17.39
N ALA A 271 -3.48 -12.99 17.33
CA ALA A 271 -2.95 -14.08 18.15
C ALA A 271 -1.49 -14.40 17.81
N ILE A 272 -1.15 -14.58 16.52
CA ILE A 272 0.24 -14.84 16.09
C ILE A 272 1.15 -13.68 16.49
N SER A 273 0.69 -12.43 16.32
CA SER A 273 1.46 -11.24 16.67
C SER A 273 1.68 -11.12 18.18
N ALA A 274 0.69 -11.48 19.00
CA ALA A 274 0.85 -11.52 20.44
C ALA A 274 1.87 -12.59 20.88
N VAL A 275 1.80 -13.79 20.28
CA VAL A 275 2.80 -14.85 20.51
C VAL A 275 4.19 -14.38 20.10
N TRP A 276 4.30 -13.71 18.93
CA TRP A 276 5.59 -13.17 18.48
C TRP A 276 6.12 -12.11 19.46
N ALA A 277 5.28 -11.20 19.93
CA ALA A 277 5.69 -10.19 20.91
C ALA A 277 6.17 -10.82 22.23
N LEU A 278 5.51 -11.87 22.72
CA LEU A 278 5.93 -12.62 23.91
C LEU A 278 7.28 -13.32 23.71
N LEU A 279 7.52 -13.93 22.56
CA LEU A 279 8.81 -14.55 22.23
C LEU A 279 9.92 -13.50 22.08
N ALA A 280 9.63 -12.40 21.41
CA ALA A 280 10.57 -11.30 21.22
C ALA A 280 10.96 -10.61 22.55
N ALA A 281 10.06 -10.57 23.53
CA ALA A 281 10.33 -10.07 24.88
C ALA A 281 11.29 -10.97 25.69
N GLN A 282 11.40 -12.25 25.33
CA GLN A 282 12.34 -13.19 25.99
C GLN A 282 13.74 -13.16 25.36
N GLY A 283 13.90 -12.50 24.22
CA GLY A 283 15.16 -12.38 23.50
C GLY A 283 14.97 -12.40 21.99
N GLN A 284 16.08 -12.36 21.27
CA GLN A 284 16.07 -12.36 19.81
C GLN A 284 15.69 -13.75 19.29
N PRO A 285 14.55 -13.93 18.59
CA PRO A 285 14.18 -15.20 18.00
C PRO A 285 15.16 -15.59 16.88
N PRO A 286 15.40 -16.88 16.62
CA PRO A 286 16.20 -17.30 15.48
C PRO A 286 15.50 -16.91 14.16
N LEU A 287 16.30 -16.71 13.10
CA LEU A 287 15.81 -16.22 11.80
C LEU A 287 14.63 -17.03 11.25
N TRP A 288 14.69 -18.38 11.36
CA TRP A 288 13.60 -19.24 10.87
C TRP A 288 12.27 -19.00 11.61
N ALA A 289 12.34 -18.72 12.92
CA ALA A 289 11.14 -18.40 13.72
C ALA A 289 10.59 -17.02 13.35
N LEU A 290 11.47 -16.01 13.16
CA LEU A 290 11.06 -14.71 12.64
C LEU A 290 10.37 -14.84 11.28
N LEU A 291 10.99 -15.52 10.31
CA LEU A 291 10.42 -15.71 8.98
C LEU A 291 9.08 -16.46 9.03
N GLY A 292 8.94 -17.45 9.88
CA GLY A 292 7.69 -18.20 10.07
C GLY A 292 6.57 -17.33 10.66
N LEU A 293 6.86 -16.59 11.73
CA LEU A 293 5.87 -15.72 12.39
C LEU A 293 5.49 -14.53 11.52
N LEU A 294 6.48 -13.86 10.94
CA LEU A 294 6.26 -12.72 10.05
C LEU A 294 5.57 -13.15 8.76
N GLY A 295 6.02 -14.23 8.12
CA GLY A 295 5.39 -14.79 6.92
C GLY A 295 3.95 -15.23 7.18
N GLY A 296 3.68 -15.91 8.30
CA GLY A 296 2.33 -16.28 8.72
C GLY A 296 1.43 -15.06 8.95
N ALA A 297 1.93 -14.03 9.64
CA ALA A 297 1.20 -12.78 9.84
C ALA A 297 0.92 -12.09 8.49
N MET A 298 1.91 -12.01 7.59
CA MET A 298 1.75 -11.39 6.28
C MET A 298 0.82 -12.18 5.35
N MET A 299 0.78 -13.50 5.47
CA MET A 299 -0.20 -14.33 4.77
C MET A 299 -1.64 -13.91 5.15
N LEU A 300 -1.89 -13.62 6.43
CA LEU A 300 -3.21 -13.16 6.87
C LEU A 300 -3.56 -11.76 6.33
N VAL A 301 -2.56 -10.90 6.06
CA VAL A 301 -2.78 -9.61 5.39
C VAL A 301 -3.37 -9.80 3.98
N GLY A 302 -2.88 -10.78 3.22
CA GLY A 302 -3.41 -11.11 1.89
C GLY A 302 -4.88 -11.53 1.88
N LEU A 303 -5.35 -12.19 2.95
CA LEU A 303 -6.77 -12.57 3.11
C LEU A 303 -7.68 -11.38 3.44
N VAL A 304 -7.18 -10.34 4.07
CA VAL A 304 -7.99 -9.22 4.59
C VAL A 304 -8.20 -8.13 3.55
N PHE A 305 -7.18 -7.82 2.76
CA PHE A 305 -7.14 -6.63 1.91
C PHE A 305 -8.35 -6.44 1.00
N SER A 306 -8.62 -7.42 0.16
CA SER A 306 -9.71 -7.34 -0.83
C SER A 306 -11.08 -7.35 -0.16
N ASN A 307 -11.23 -8.14 0.93
CA ASN A 307 -12.48 -8.28 1.65
C ASN A 307 -12.87 -6.98 2.38
N PHE A 308 -11.93 -6.34 3.07
CA PHE A 308 -12.20 -5.06 3.74
C PHE A 308 -12.55 -3.95 2.74
N ASN A 309 -11.85 -3.88 1.62
CA ASN A 309 -12.17 -2.92 0.57
C ASN A 309 -13.57 -3.16 -0.01
N ALA A 310 -13.94 -4.42 -0.27
CA ALA A 310 -15.27 -4.76 -0.77
C ALA A 310 -16.36 -4.41 0.25
N LEU A 311 -16.18 -4.79 1.53
CA LEU A 311 -17.11 -4.48 2.61
C LEU A 311 -17.26 -2.97 2.86
N ALA A 312 -16.18 -2.20 2.73
CA ALA A 312 -16.23 -0.74 2.82
C ALA A 312 -17.01 -0.11 1.66
N MET A 313 -16.91 -0.68 0.47
CA MET A 313 -17.56 -0.16 -0.75
C MET A 313 -19.01 -0.62 -0.93
N GLU A 314 -19.41 -1.73 -0.28
CA GLU A 314 -20.71 -2.35 -0.45
C GLU A 314 -21.90 -1.35 -0.34
N PRO A 315 -21.99 -0.46 0.67
CA PRO A 315 -23.09 0.50 0.79
C PRO A 315 -22.92 1.75 -0.07
N MET A 316 -21.86 1.89 -0.86
CA MET A 316 -21.45 3.14 -1.50
C MET A 316 -21.73 3.22 -3.01
N ALA A 317 -22.65 2.41 -3.55
CA ALA A 317 -22.94 2.38 -4.99
C ALA A 317 -23.21 3.78 -5.59
N ARG A 318 -23.94 4.66 -4.86
CA ARG A 318 -24.30 6.02 -5.31
C ARG A 318 -23.16 7.03 -5.22
N ALA A 319 -22.12 6.75 -4.43
CA ALA A 319 -20.97 7.63 -4.19
C ALA A 319 -19.63 6.90 -4.43
N ALA A 320 -19.62 5.88 -5.30
CA ALA A 320 -18.52 4.94 -5.47
C ALA A 320 -17.16 5.62 -5.76
N GLY A 321 -17.13 6.69 -6.56
CA GLY A 321 -15.90 7.42 -6.88
C GLY A 321 -15.29 8.11 -5.66
N VAL A 322 -16.09 8.89 -4.92
CA VAL A 322 -15.65 9.57 -3.70
C VAL A 322 -15.28 8.54 -2.61
N ALA A 323 -16.10 7.51 -2.44
CA ALA A 323 -15.86 6.45 -1.47
C ALA A 323 -14.55 5.71 -1.75
N SER A 324 -14.31 5.28 -2.99
CA SER A 324 -13.06 4.60 -3.37
C SER A 324 -11.82 5.45 -3.10
N SER A 325 -11.87 6.75 -3.45
CA SER A 325 -10.78 7.69 -3.17
C SER A 325 -10.54 7.88 -1.67
N MET A 326 -11.61 8.03 -0.89
CA MET A 326 -11.51 8.20 0.57
C MET A 326 -11.00 6.93 1.25
N ILE A 327 -11.55 5.77 0.91
CA ILE A 327 -11.13 4.48 1.49
C ILE A 327 -9.65 4.21 1.14
N GLY A 328 -9.28 4.32 -0.13
CA GLY A 328 -7.90 4.08 -0.57
C GLY A 328 -6.92 5.06 0.05
N GLY A 329 -7.20 6.36 -0.03
CA GLY A 329 -6.34 7.40 0.52
C GLY A 329 -6.19 7.31 2.04
N SER A 330 -7.31 7.13 2.78
CA SER A 330 -7.26 6.99 4.24
C SER A 330 -6.53 5.72 4.68
N THR A 331 -6.74 4.59 4.01
CA THR A 331 -6.01 3.34 4.29
C THR A 331 -4.51 3.53 4.19
N VAL A 332 -4.04 4.19 3.13
CA VAL A 332 -2.60 4.44 2.94
C VAL A 332 -2.08 5.44 3.96
N LEU A 333 -2.77 6.55 4.19
CA LEU A 333 -2.32 7.60 5.13
C LEU A 333 -2.24 7.08 6.57
N ILE A 334 -3.29 6.41 7.04
CA ILE A 334 -3.32 5.83 8.39
C ILE A 334 -2.25 4.75 8.50
N GLY A 335 -2.21 3.82 7.54
CA GLY A 335 -1.25 2.73 7.54
C GLY A 335 0.21 3.21 7.48
N ALA A 336 0.52 4.18 6.61
CA ALA A 336 1.87 4.74 6.51
C ALA A 336 2.29 5.48 7.80
N THR A 337 1.36 6.19 8.44
CA THR A 337 1.62 6.86 9.73
C THR A 337 1.92 5.83 10.82
N ILE A 338 1.10 4.78 10.94
CA ILE A 338 1.32 3.71 11.91
C ILE A 338 2.63 2.99 11.61
N GLY A 339 2.89 2.64 10.34
CA GLY A 339 4.12 1.99 9.92
C GLY A 339 5.37 2.81 10.24
N PHE A 340 5.31 4.13 10.02
CA PHE A 340 6.38 5.04 10.38
C PHE A 340 6.63 5.07 11.89
N LEU A 341 5.57 5.17 12.70
CA LEU A 341 5.70 5.22 14.16
C LEU A 341 6.32 3.92 14.71
N ILE A 342 5.87 2.76 14.20
CA ILE A 342 6.42 1.46 14.59
C ILE A 342 7.89 1.35 14.15
N GLY A 343 8.19 1.72 12.91
CA GLY A 343 9.54 1.66 12.40
C GLY A 343 10.49 2.61 13.14
N ARG A 344 10.03 3.80 13.49
CA ARG A 344 10.82 4.76 14.28
C ARG A 344 11.12 4.28 15.70
N ALA A 345 10.28 3.39 16.24
CA ALA A 345 10.47 2.79 17.57
C ALA A 345 11.52 1.64 17.57
N TYR A 346 12.14 1.31 16.42
CA TYR A 346 13.17 0.29 16.34
C TYR A 346 14.35 0.60 17.29
N ASP A 347 14.67 -0.36 18.14
CA ASP A 347 15.65 -0.25 19.22
C ASP A 347 16.83 -1.24 19.09
N GLY A 348 16.99 -1.84 17.91
CA GLY A 348 17.97 -2.92 17.69
C GLY A 348 17.42 -4.32 17.94
N THR A 349 16.14 -4.44 18.26
CA THR A 349 15.44 -5.72 18.46
C THR A 349 14.23 -5.86 17.54
N VAL A 350 13.64 -7.05 17.47
CA VAL A 350 12.37 -7.26 16.75
C VAL A 350 11.14 -6.92 17.60
N LEU A 351 11.31 -6.63 18.88
CA LEU A 351 10.21 -6.40 19.82
C LEU A 351 9.30 -5.24 19.43
N PRO A 352 9.79 -4.03 19.04
CA PRO A 352 8.92 -2.93 18.64
C PRO A 352 8.04 -3.27 17.43
N LEU A 353 8.56 -4.04 16.47
CA LEU A 353 7.78 -4.49 15.32
C LEU A 353 6.69 -5.48 15.74
N ALA A 354 7.03 -6.46 16.58
CA ALA A 354 6.09 -7.47 17.08
C ALA A 354 4.96 -6.85 17.92
N LEU A 355 5.28 -5.89 18.81
CA LEU A 355 4.29 -5.10 19.57
C LEU A 355 3.43 -4.25 18.65
N GLY A 356 4.02 -3.63 17.63
CA GLY A 356 3.31 -2.86 16.61
C GLY A 356 2.27 -3.71 15.87
N TYR A 357 2.64 -4.95 15.50
CA TYR A 357 1.73 -5.91 14.87
C TYR A 357 0.57 -6.30 15.79
N ALA A 358 0.88 -6.64 17.03
CA ALA A 358 -0.14 -6.97 18.03
C ALA A 358 -1.10 -5.78 18.25
N GLY A 359 -0.54 -4.56 18.33
CA GLY A 359 -1.32 -3.32 18.43
C GLY A 359 -2.21 -3.05 17.21
N CYS A 360 -1.69 -3.23 15.99
CA CYS A 360 -2.46 -3.13 14.75
C CYS A 360 -3.61 -4.15 14.73
N GLY A 361 -3.33 -5.40 15.10
CA GLY A 361 -4.34 -6.45 15.19
C GLY A 361 -5.44 -6.11 16.22
N ALA A 362 -5.05 -5.76 17.44
CA ALA A 362 -5.97 -5.39 18.51
C ALA A 362 -6.83 -4.17 18.15
N ALA A 363 -6.22 -3.11 17.59
CA ALA A 363 -6.94 -1.93 17.11
C ALA A 363 -7.95 -2.31 16.02
N THR A 364 -7.56 -3.16 15.08
CA THR A 364 -8.45 -3.64 14.02
C THR A 364 -9.63 -4.44 14.59
N VAL A 365 -9.40 -5.34 15.54
CA VAL A 365 -10.46 -6.09 16.23
C VAL A 365 -11.44 -5.14 16.93
N LEU A 366 -10.94 -4.14 17.66
CA LEU A 366 -11.78 -3.16 18.34
C LEU A 366 -12.64 -2.36 17.36
N ILE A 367 -12.05 -1.89 16.25
CA ILE A 367 -12.77 -1.16 15.20
C ILE A 367 -13.86 -2.05 14.58
N LEU A 368 -13.57 -3.33 14.32
CA LEU A 368 -14.55 -4.28 13.79
C LEU A 368 -15.69 -4.53 14.76
N LEU A 369 -15.40 -4.71 16.06
CA LEU A 369 -16.42 -4.88 17.09
C LEU A 369 -17.37 -3.69 17.15
N VAL A 370 -16.86 -2.46 17.07
CA VAL A 370 -17.68 -1.25 16.99
C VAL A 370 -18.47 -1.21 15.69
N THR A 371 -17.84 -1.53 14.57
CA THR A 371 -18.45 -1.50 13.22
C THR A 371 -19.56 -2.50 13.08
N GLU A 372 -19.39 -3.72 13.57
CA GLU A 372 -20.35 -4.82 13.47
C GLU A 372 -21.27 -4.96 14.72
N ARG A 373 -21.26 -3.96 15.63
CA ARG A 373 -22.06 -3.94 16.89
C ARG A 373 -21.85 -5.18 17.75
N GLY A 374 -20.61 -5.62 17.88
CA GLY A 374 -20.24 -6.81 18.66
C GLY A 374 -20.52 -8.15 17.97
N ARG A 375 -21.08 -8.16 16.76
CA ARG A 375 -21.43 -9.38 16.02
C ARG A 375 -20.41 -9.68 14.93
N LEU A 376 -19.24 -10.17 15.32
CA LEU A 376 -18.28 -10.71 14.37
C LEU A 376 -18.89 -11.93 13.66
N PHE A 377 -18.53 -12.13 12.39
CA PHE A 377 -19.01 -13.25 11.55
C PHE A 377 -20.50 -13.20 11.18
N GLY A 378 -21.15 -12.04 11.31
CA GLY A 378 -22.55 -11.87 10.91
C GLY A 378 -22.78 -12.28 9.45
N ALA A 379 -23.88 -13.00 9.18
CA ALA A 379 -24.25 -13.37 7.82
C ALA A 379 -24.40 -12.12 6.95
N GLU A 380 -23.93 -12.20 5.70
CA GLU A 380 -24.22 -11.18 4.70
C GLU A 380 -25.73 -11.05 4.57
N PRO A 381 -26.31 -9.83 4.46
CA PRO A 381 -27.70 -9.67 4.10
C PRO A 381 -27.92 -10.46 2.82
N SER A 382 -28.85 -11.43 2.83
CA SER A 382 -29.20 -12.14 1.61
C SER A 382 -29.58 -11.10 0.55
N ALA A 383 -28.91 -11.16 -0.61
CA ALA A 383 -29.31 -10.35 -1.75
C ALA A 383 -30.77 -10.71 -2.07
N ALA A 384 -31.70 -9.83 -1.69
CA ALA A 384 -33.11 -9.90 -2.06
C ALA A 384 -33.30 -9.19 -3.40
#